data_fd960dbae20c45eb21fc477208d97073
#
_entry.id   fd960dbae20c45eb21fc477208d97073
#
_cell.length_a   1.000
_cell.length_b   1.000
_cell.length_c   1.000
_cell.angle_alpha   90.00
_cell.angle_beta   90.00
_cell.angle_gamma   90.00
#
_symmetry.space_group_name_H-M   'P 1'
#
loop_
_entity.id
_entity.type
_entity.pdbx_description
1 polymer ?
#
loop_
_entity_poly.entity_id
_entity_poly.type
_entity_poly.pdbx_seq_one_letter_code
_entity_poly.pdbx_strand_id
1 'polypeptide(L)'
;TGGNVEMSGSVTGNDTGIALTGAQIHAGAGKVALTGVSSSGKGIVVDSATTVDTRSVDLRTDTIDLQGTITGDGDSDGSVTVRTFTGDRIINFGTGSGGLDLAGNTFSSAGKIQGFKKNIVGDAAKKSNIKAGGVTADNNLVLSSAAGKITVSGAVTVAAGHGLTLASKDSVEGAGVITADAVNLDAADAVVRLTGTHAIQKLDGKAKELAFKNSADLVVGGETGLTIGAGGANIAVTAGDLT
;
A
#
# COMPACT_ATOMS: atom_id res chain seq x y z
N THR A 1 22.82 -0.48 17.34
CA THR A 1 22.18 -1.77 17.69
C THR A 1 20.71 -1.50 17.91
N GLY A 2 19.85 -2.16 17.14
CA GLY A 2 18.40 -2.07 17.30
C GLY A 2 17.84 -3.37 17.84
N GLY A 3 16.78 -3.30 18.63
CA GLY A 3 16.03 -4.44 19.13
C GLY A 3 14.68 -4.57 18.43
N ASN A 4 14.16 -5.78 18.35
CA ASN A 4 12.79 -5.98 17.87
C ASN A 4 11.80 -5.77 19.02
N VAL A 5 10.66 -5.12 18.69
CA VAL A 5 9.53 -4.95 19.59
C VAL A 5 8.33 -5.66 18.96
N GLU A 6 7.76 -6.61 19.69
CA GLU A 6 6.55 -7.31 19.25
C GLU A 6 5.47 -7.18 20.32
N MET A 7 4.29 -6.71 19.93
CA MET A 7 3.14 -6.58 20.81
C MET A 7 1.91 -7.20 20.13
N SER A 8 1.14 -7.96 20.92
CA SER A 8 -0.14 -8.48 20.46
C SER A 8 -1.21 -8.29 21.53
N GLY A 9 -2.41 -7.89 21.09
CA GLY A 9 -3.56 -7.71 21.95
C GLY A 9 -4.84 -8.13 21.23
N SER A 10 -5.67 -8.91 21.89
CA SER A 10 -6.96 -9.35 21.37
C SER A 10 -8.02 -9.18 22.44
N VAL A 11 -9.11 -8.52 22.07
CA VAL A 11 -10.22 -8.25 22.94
C VAL A 11 -11.55 -8.55 22.26
N THR A 12 -12.53 -8.94 23.05
CA THR A 12 -13.93 -9.08 22.64
C THR A 12 -14.72 -7.85 23.13
N GLY A 13 -15.55 -7.28 22.27
CA GLY A 13 -16.31 -6.07 22.61
C GLY A 13 -15.70 -4.78 22.04
N ASN A 14 -15.97 -3.65 22.68
CA ASN A 14 -15.61 -2.32 22.20
C ASN A 14 -14.23 -1.83 22.66
N ASP A 15 -13.51 -2.64 23.43
CA ASP A 15 -12.19 -2.28 23.91
C ASP A 15 -11.15 -2.28 22.79
N THR A 16 -9.99 -1.67 23.05
CA THR A 16 -8.87 -1.59 22.10
C THR A 16 -7.93 -2.77 22.26
N GLY A 17 -7.57 -3.44 21.17
CA GLY A 17 -6.63 -4.55 21.17
C GLY A 17 -5.22 -4.13 21.63
N ILE A 18 -4.66 -3.08 21.00
CA ILE A 18 -3.41 -2.42 21.42
C ILE A 18 -3.67 -0.93 21.48
N ALA A 19 -3.37 -0.30 22.62
CA ALA A 19 -3.33 1.14 22.79
C ALA A 19 -1.91 1.58 23.15
N LEU A 20 -1.30 2.39 22.30
CA LEU A 20 -0.06 3.10 22.60
C LEU A 20 -0.42 4.52 23.00
N THR A 21 -0.23 4.85 24.29
CA THR A 21 -0.60 6.13 24.89
C THR A 21 0.63 6.79 25.48
N GLY A 22 1.05 7.93 24.91
CA GLY A 22 2.26 8.65 25.33
C GLY A 22 3.53 7.81 25.22
N ALA A 23 3.53 6.77 24.41
CA ALA A 23 4.64 5.83 24.29
C ALA A 23 5.76 6.39 23.39
N GLN A 24 7.00 6.10 23.76
CA GLN A 24 8.17 6.33 22.91
C GLN A 24 8.85 4.99 22.66
N ILE A 25 8.78 4.52 21.43
CA ILE A 25 9.35 3.23 21.02
C ILE A 25 10.51 3.52 20.06
N HIS A 26 11.73 3.23 20.48
CA HIS A 26 12.93 3.36 19.67
C HIS A 26 13.54 1.99 19.42
N ALA A 27 13.19 1.38 18.28
CA ALA A 27 13.76 0.10 17.88
C ALA A 27 15.00 0.25 16.98
N GLY A 28 15.31 1.48 16.52
CA GLY A 28 16.46 1.76 15.67
C GLY A 28 16.48 0.84 14.44
N ALA A 29 17.58 0.11 14.25
CA ALA A 29 17.71 -0.86 13.13
C ALA A 29 16.82 -2.12 13.28
N GLY A 30 16.02 -2.21 14.34
CA GLY A 30 15.11 -3.33 14.56
C GLY A 30 13.76 -3.20 13.85
N LYS A 31 12.85 -4.08 14.23
CA LYS A 31 11.47 -4.12 13.72
C LYS A 31 10.48 -3.88 14.86
N VAL A 32 9.42 -3.12 14.59
CA VAL A 32 8.23 -3.03 15.44
C VAL A 32 7.08 -3.81 14.78
N ALA A 33 6.52 -4.79 15.46
CA ALA A 33 5.38 -5.56 15.00
C ALA A 33 4.22 -5.40 16.01
N LEU A 34 3.10 -4.87 15.54
CA LEU A 34 1.89 -4.68 16.33
C LEU A 34 0.76 -5.50 15.73
N THR A 35 0.20 -6.43 16.52
CA THR A 35 -0.99 -7.20 16.13
C THR A 35 -2.12 -6.90 17.09
N GLY A 36 -3.08 -6.10 16.66
CA GLY A 36 -4.21 -5.68 17.46
C GLY A 36 -5.54 -6.14 16.89
N VAL A 37 -6.35 -6.80 17.71
CA VAL A 37 -7.67 -7.32 17.32
C VAL A 37 -8.72 -6.86 18.30
N SER A 38 -9.82 -6.35 17.77
CA SER A 38 -11.03 -6.05 18.54
C SER A 38 -12.25 -6.44 17.71
N SER A 39 -13.26 -7.03 18.34
CA SER A 39 -14.48 -7.42 17.63
C SER A 39 -15.37 -6.24 17.25
N SER A 40 -15.35 -5.15 18.01
CA SER A 40 -16.22 -3.97 17.78
C SER A 40 -15.49 -2.64 18.01
N GLY A 41 -14.36 -2.64 18.71
CA GLY A 41 -13.53 -1.47 18.99
C GLY A 41 -12.42 -1.27 17.96
N LYS A 42 -11.35 -0.58 18.38
CA LYS A 42 -10.15 -0.40 17.57
C LYS A 42 -9.17 -1.55 17.81
N GLY A 43 -8.62 -2.13 16.73
CA GLY A 43 -7.58 -3.13 16.88
C GLY A 43 -6.27 -2.50 17.34
N ILE A 44 -5.83 -1.40 16.70
CA ILE A 44 -4.65 -0.64 17.08
C ILE A 44 -5.00 0.83 17.22
N VAL A 45 -4.55 1.44 18.32
CA VAL A 45 -4.60 2.90 18.55
C VAL A 45 -3.19 3.39 18.84
N VAL A 46 -2.75 4.43 18.13
CA VAL A 46 -1.50 5.16 18.38
C VAL A 46 -1.89 6.61 18.63
N ASP A 47 -1.86 7.05 19.89
CA ASP A 47 -2.29 8.40 20.26
C ASP A 47 -1.32 9.48 19.77
N SER A 48 -1.74 10.75 19.87
CA SER A 48 -0.98 11.89 19.34
C SER A 48 0.33 12.17 20.09
N ALA A 49 0.51 11.65 21.31
CA ALA A 49 1.73 11.80 22.11
C ALA A 49 2.71 10.63 21.89
N THR A 50 2.29 9.61 21.14
CA THR A 50 3.12 8.42 20.85
C THR A 50 4.01 8.64 19.64
N THR A 51 5.27 8.24 19.77
CA THR A 51 6.25 8.18 18.68
C THR A 51 6.84 6.80 18.57
N VAL A 52 6.98 6.30 17.36
CA VAL A 52 7.64 5.04 17.04
C VAL A 52 8.75 5.32 16.04
N ASP A 53 9.99 4.97 16.37
CA ASP A 53 11.16 5.14 15.52
C ASP A 53 11.83 3.78 15.30
N THR A 54 11.94 3.35 14.04
CA THR A 54 12.36 1.99 13.70
C THR A 54 12.70 1.85 12.22
N ARG A 55 13.51 0.84 11.86
CA ARG A 55 13.75 0.49 10.45
C ARG A 55 12.52 -0.10 9.78
N SER A 56 11.81 -0.97 10.45
CA SER A 56 10.66 -1.66 9.84
C SER A 56 9.48 -1.76 10.78
N VAL A 57 8.27 -1.63 10.23
CA VAL A 57 7.01 -1.75 10.96
C VAL A 57 6.09 -2.76 10.28
N ASP A 58 5.40 -3.57 11.08
CA ASP A 58 4.31 -4.44 10.64
C ASP A 58 3.07 -4.19 11.52
N LEU A 59 2.07 -3.54 10.94
CA LEU A 59 0.79 -3.27 11.59
C LEU A 59 -0.25 -4.26 11.07
N ARG A 60 -0.69 -5.17 11.93
CA ARG A 60 -1.67 -6.18 11.58
C ARG A 60 -2.95 -6.00 12.39
N THR A 61 -4.01 -5.54 11.72
CA THR A 61 -5.27 -5.19 12.38
C THR A 61 -6.42 -5.05 11.39
N ASP A 62 -7.65 -5.15 11.85
CA ASP A 62 -8.84 -4.88 11.03
C ASP A 62 -9.36 -3.45 11.18
N THR A 63 -8.90 -2.74 12.21
CA THR A 63 -9.26 -1.33 12.47
C THR A 63 -8.08 -0.62 13.13
N ILE A 64 -7.79 0.60 12.69
CA ILE A 64 -6.65 1.37 13.18
C ILE A 64 -7.05 2.83 13.43
N ASP A 65 -6.45 3.44 14.45
CA ASP A 65 -6.48 4.87 14.69
C ASP A 65 -5.04 5.37 14.89
N LEU A 66 -4.54 6.10 13.91
CA LEU A 66 -3.18 6.65 13.90
C LEU A 66 -3.23 8.17 14.10
N GLN A 67 -3.02 8.62 15.32
CA GLN A 67 -2.88 10.03 15.66
C GLN A 67 -1.42 10.41 15.94
N GLY A 68 -0.63 9.47 16.44
CA GLY A 68 0.82 9.59 16.65
C GLY A 68 1.63 9.39 15.37
N THR A 69 2.94 9.45 15.48
CA THR A 69 3.86 9.35 14.35
C THR A 69 4.69 8.07 14.42
N ILE A 70 4.78 7.40 13.28
CA ILE A 70 5.64 6.23 13.07
C ILE A 70 6.69 6.63 12.03
N THR A 71 7.95 6.65 12.42
CA THR A 71 9.04 7.16 11.60
C THR A 71 10.05 6.04 11.30
N GLY A 72 10.38 5.90 10.03
CA GLY A 72 11.48 5.06 9.57
C GLY A 72 12.83 5.74 9.84
N ASP A 73 13.87 4.95 10.05
CA ASP A 73 15.23 5.43 10.28
C ASP A 73 15.92 6.00 9.01
N GLY A 74 15.19 6.04 7.87
CA GLY A 74 15.70 6.52 6.58
C GLY A 74 16.63 5.53 5.86
N ASP A 75 16.86 4.35 6.42
CA ASP A 75 17.67 3.30 5.79
C ASP A 75 17.07 2.82 4.47
N SER A 76 17.92 2.42 3.53
CA SER A 76 17.53 1.94 2.20
C SER A 76 16.59 0.73 2.21
N ASP A 77 16.63 -0.07 3.29
CA ASP A 77 15.81 -1.28 3.46
C ASP A 77 14.57 -1.05 4.33
N GLY A 78 14.38 0.17 4.84
CA GLY A 78 13.27 0.54 5.70
C GLY A 78 11.92 0.29 5.06
N SER A 79 11.04 -0.43 5.76
CA SER A 79 9.71 -0.75 5.23
C SER A 79 8.62 -0.70 6.29
N VAL A 80 7.44 -0.28 5.86
CA VAL A 80 6.22 -0.42 6.65
C VAL A 80 5.22 -1.31 5.92
N THR A 81 4.59 -2.22 6.67
CA THR A 81 3.49 -3.04 6.17
C THR A 81 2.25 -2.77 7.02
N VAL A 82 1.14 -2.43 6.38
CA VAL A 82 -0.17 -2.29 7.01
C VAL A 82 -1.12 -3.30 6.37
N ARG A 83 -1.64 -4.21 7.17
CA ARG A 83 -2.44 -5.33 6.67
C ARG A 83 -3.56 -5.73 7.62
N THR A 84 -4.59 -6.38 7.06
CA THR A 84 -5.70 -6.90 7.85
C THR A 84 -5.27 -8.10 8.71
N PHE A 85 -5.89 -8.22 9.88
CA PHE A 85 -5.78 -9.42 10.71
C PHE A 85 -6.65 -10.55 10.15
N THR A 86 -7.93 -10.25 9.89
CA THR A 86 -8.89 -11.18 9.29
C THR A 86 -8.72 -11.20 7.77
N GLY A 87 -8.72 -12.37 7.16
CA GLY A 87 -8.84 -12.49 5.71
C GLY A 87 -10.19 -11.97 5.21
N ASP A 88 -10.29 -11.70 3.91
CA ASP A 88 -11.49 -11.18 3.23
C ASP A 88 -11.98 -9.78 3.66
N ARG A 89 -11.27 -9.11 4.56
CA ARG A 89 -11.54 -7.70 4.90
C ARG A 89 -11.12 -6.78 3.77
N ILE A 90 -11.91 -5.72 3.57
CA ILE A 90 -11.53 -4.64 2.68
C ILE A 90 -10.52 -3.70 3.36
N ILE A 91 -9.55 -3.23 2.59
CA ILE A 91 -8.67 -2.14 2.96
C ILE A 91 -9.07 -0.92 2.15
N ASN A 92 -9.55 0.12 2.81
CA ASN A 92 -9.86 1.40 2.19
C ASN A 92 -8.66 2.33 2.39
N PHE A 93 -8.01 2.73 1.30
CA PHE A 93 -6.87 3.63 1.35
C PHE A 93 -7.25 4.95 0.66
N GLY A 94 -7.52 5.96 1.46
CA GLY A 94 -7.99 7.27 1.02
C GLY A 94 -9.45 7.31 0.60
N THR A 95 -10.19 6.21 0.71
CA THR A 95 -11.58 6.11 0.26
C THR A 95 -12.45 5.31 1.21
N GLY A 96 -13.60 5.85 1.56
CA GLY A 96 -14.65 5.06 2.19
C GLY A 96 -14.42 4.75 3.67
N SER A 97 -15.23 3.83 4.16
CA SER A 97 -15.22 3.33 5.54
C SER A 97 -15.76 1.90 5.57
N GLY A 98 -15.52 1.18 6.66
CA GLY A 98 -16.10 -0.15 6.89
C GLY A 98 -15.11 -1.30 6.70
N GLY A 99 -13.83 -1.03 6.84
CA GLY A 99 -12.76 -2.03 6.79
C GLY A 99 -11.54 -1.56 7.59
N LEU A 100 -10.37 -1.92 7.13
CA LEU A 100 -9.14 -1.27 7.55
C LEU A 100 -9.02 0.05 6.77
N ASP A 101 -9.35 1.16 7.44
CA ASP A 101 -9.40 2.47 6.82
C ASP A 101 -8.09 3.21 7.07
N LEU A 102 -7.41 3.59 5.99
CA LEU A 102 -6.19 4.40 5.99
C LEU A 102 -6.47 5.74 5.32
N ALA A 103 -6.02 6.83 5.94
CA ALA A 103 -6.07 8.14 5.29
C ALA A 103 -5.21 8.16 4.03
N GLY A 104 -5.63 8.89 2.99
CA GLY A 104 -4.92 8.93 1.72
C GLY A 104 -3.49 9.47 1.81
N ASN A 105 -3.22 10.31 2.79
CA ASN A 105 -1.90 10.89 3.06
C ASN A 105 -1.07 10.10 4.10
N THR A 106 -1.50 8.89 4.49
CA THR A 106 -0.84 8.10 5.57
C THR A 106 0.67 7.99 5.36
N PHE A 107 1.13 7.81 4.12
CA PHE A 107 2.55 7.61 3.77
C PHE A 107 3.19 8.84 3.11
N SER A 108 2.68 10.02 3.35
CA SER A 108 3.29 11.27 2.90
C SER A 108 3.98 12.00 4.05
N SER A 109 4.76 13.03 3.75
CA SER A 109 5.41 13.90 4.74
C SER A 109 4.41 14.63 5.66
N ALA A 110 3.16 14.76 5.23
CA ALA A 110 2.06 15.27 6.07
C ALA A 110 1.28 14.15 6.79
N GLY A 111 1.64 12.90 6.58
CA GLY A 111 0.98 11.72 7.14
C GLY A 111 1.54 11.27 8.47
N LYS A 112 1.04 10.14 8.93
CA LYS A 112 1.40 9.57 10.24
C LYS A 112 2.51 8.51 10.16
N ILE A 113 2.82 8.03 8.96
CA ILE A 113 3.87 7.04 8.71
C ILE A 113 4.84 7.64 7.69
N GLN A 114 6.09 7.86 8.11
CA GLN A 114 7.07 8.64 7.35
C GLN A 114 8.44 7.95 7.33
N GLY A 115 9.30 8.32 6.37
CA GLY A 115 10.70 7.92 6.34
C GLY A 115 10.99 6.48 5.89
N PHE A 116 9.97 5.68 5.56
CA PHE A 116 10.16 4.33 5.03
C PHE A 116 10.34 4.36 3.51
N LYS A 117 11.32 3.62 2.99
CA LYS A 117 11.58 3.53 1.55
C LYS A 117 10.56 2.68 0.80
N LYS A 118 9.85 1.80 1.52
CA LYS A 118 8.82 0.94 0.95
C LYS A 118 7.59 0.90 1.84
N ASN A 119 6.46 1.33 1.31
CA ASN A 119 5.17 1.33 1.97
C ASN A 119 4.31 0.22 1.38
N ILE A 120 3.88 -0.74 2.19
CA ILE A 120 3.13 -1.92 1.75
C ILE A 120 1.75 -1.88 2.39
N VAL A 121 0.71 -1.92 1.57
CA VAL A 121 -0.68 -2.03 1.99
C VAL A 121 -1.24 -3.36 1.50
N GLY A 122 -1.72 -4.17 2.45
CA GLY A 122 -2.23 -5.51 2.20
C GLY A 122 -1.21 -6.61 2.46
N ASP A 123 -1.53 -7.82 1.99
CA ASP A 123 -0.75 -9.03 2.29
C ASP A 123 -0.70 -9.96 1.08
N ALA A 124 0.50 -10.25 0.58
CA ALA A 124 0.72 -11.18 -0.54
C ALA A 124 0.32 -12.63 -0.20
N ALA A 125 0.12 -12.97 1.07
CA ALA A 125 -0.28 -14.30 1.53
C ALA A 125 -1.77 -14.40 1.89
N LYS A 126 -2.52 -13.26 1.94
CA LYS A 126 -3.93 -13.23 2.31
C LYS A 126 -4.80 -12.57 1.26
N LYS A 127 -6.05 -12.99 1.22
CA LYS A 127 -7.07 -12.33 0.41
C LYS A 127 -7.59 -11.11 1.16
N SER A 128 -7.38 -9.91 0.59
CA SER A 128 -7.97 -8.67 1.07
C SER A 128 -8.25 -7.79 -0.15
N ASN A 129 -9.48 -7.34 -0.30
CA ASN A 129 -9.76 -6.36 -1.35
C ASN A 129 -9.17 -5.01 -0.95
N ILE A 130 -8.49 -4.35 -1.86
CA ILE A 130 -7.90 -3.02 -1.64
C ILE A 130 -8.59 -2.02 -2.52
N LYS A 131 -9.12 -0.96 -1.94
CA LYS A 131 -9.69 0.17 -2.66
C LYS A 131 -8.84 1.41 -2.38
N ALA A 132 -8.15 1.91 -3.40
CA ALA A 132 -7.27 3.06 -3.30
C ALA A 132 -7.82 4.25 -4.09
N GLY A 133 -7.77 5.46 -3.49
CA GLY A 133 -8.16 6.70 -4.16
C GLY A 133 -7.95 7.91 -3.25
N GLY A 134 -7.46 9.03 -3.82
CA GLY A 134 -7.00 10.17 -3.03
C GLY A 134 -5.73 9.88 -2.25
N VAL A 135 -4.88 8.99 -2.76
CA VAL A 135 -3.66 8.53 -2.10
C VAL A 135 -2.45 9.34 -2.54
N THR A 136 -1.62 9.73 -1.56
CA THR A 136 -0.31 10.32 -1.78
C THR A 136 0.74 9.58 -0.97
N ALA A 137 1.83 9.15 -1.61
CA ALA A 137 2.96 8.50 -0.98
C ALA A 137 4.28 9.14 -1.44
N ASP A 138 5.17 9.43 -0.50
CA ASP A 138 6.45 10.09 -0.78
C ASP A 138 7.56 9.09 -1.17
N ASN A 139 7.32 7.79 -1.03
CA ASN A 139 8.25 6.72 -1.38
C ASN A 139 7.51 5.57 -2.07
N ASN A 140 8.23 4.52 -2.47
CA ASN A 140 7.64 3.39 -3.15
C ASN A 140 6.41 2.85 -2.44
N LEU A 141 5.33 2.64 -3.18
CA LEU A 141 4.06 2.11 -2.69
C LEU A 141 3.78 0.72 -3.30
N VAL A 142 3.42 -0.23 -2.46
CA VAL A 142 2.99 -1.56 -2.88
C VAL A 142 1.57 -1.79 -2.38
N LEU A 143 0.64 -2.06 -3.29
CA LEU A 143 -0.68 -2.58 -2.98
C LEU A 143 -0.68 -4.07 -3.29
N SER A 144 -0.90 -4.91 -2.27
CA SER A 144 -0.69 -6.35 -2.41
C SER A 144 -1.82 -7.18 -1.83
N SER A 145 -2.32 -8.14 -2.60
CA SER A 145 -3.32 -9.12 -2.18
C SER A 145 -3.09 -10.47 -2.85
N ALA A 146 -3.11 -11.57 -2.08
CA ALA A 146 -2.93 -12.91 -2.62
C ALA A 146 -4.05 -13.31 -3.61
N ALA A 147 -5.31 -12.98 -3.32
CA ALA A 147 -6.46 -13.37 -4.13
C ALA A 147 -7.62 -12.38 -4.03
N GLY A 148 -7.36 -11.14 -3.64
CA GLY A 148 -8.36 -10.07 -3.59
C GLY A 148 -8.15 -9.06 -4.71
N LYS A 149 -9.20 -8.37 -5.04
CA LYS A 149 -9.21 -7.30 -6.04
C LYS A 149 -8.49 -6.06 -5.54
N ILE A 150 -7.70 -5.43 -6.41
CA ILE A 150 -7.18 -4.08 -6.21
C ILE A 150 -7.97 -3.13 -7.09
N THR A 151 -8.64 -2.15 -6.48
CA THR A 151 -9.45 -1.15 -7.20
C THR A 151 -8.82 0.23 -7.03
N VAL A 152 -8.39 0.85 -8.14
CA VAL A 152 -7.95 2.24 -8.18
C VAL A 152 -9.16 3.11 -8.50
N SER A 153 -9.80 3.66 -7.46
CA SER A 153 -11.08 4.38 -7.56
C SER A 153 -10.94 5.90 -7.67
N GLY A 154 -9.78 6.43 -7.34
CA GLY A 154 -9.45 7.85 -7.42
C GLY A 154 -7.96 8.04 -7.68
N ALA A 155 -7.45 9.25 -7.49
CA ALA A 155 -6.05 9.54 -7.72
C ALA A 155 -5.14 8.74 -6.77
N VAL A 156 -4.09 8.15 -7.31
CA VAL A 156 -2.97 7.54 -6.57
C VAL A 156 -1.69 8.21 -7.06
N THR A 157 -1.08 9.01 -6.21
CA THR A 157 0.13 9.77 -6.54
C THR A 157 1.30 9.24 -5.71
N VAL A 158 2.34 8.82 -6.38
CA VAL A 158 3.64 8.47 -5.79
C VAL A 158 4.63 9.54 -6.22
N ALA A 159 5.44 10.02 -5.28
CA ALA A 159 6.39 11.09 -5.55
C ALA A 159 7.41 10.71 -6.64
N ALA A 160 7.97 11.72 -7.29
CA ALA A 160 9.00 11.55 -8.32
C ALA A 160 10.21 10.76 -7.80
N GLY A 161 10.77 9.91 -8.65
CA GLY A 161 11.84 8.96 -8.30
C GLY A 161 11.32 7.65 -7.68
N HIS A 162 9.99 7.49 -7.53
CA HIS A 162 9.40 6.34 -6.87
C HIS A 162 8.31 5.67 -7.71
N GLY A 163 8.05 4.40 -7.40
CA GLY A 163 7.13 3.55 -8.14
C GLY A 163 5.96 3.00 -7.33
N LEU A 164 4.93 2.61 -8.06
CA LEU A 164 3.78 1.86 -7.57
C LEU A 164 3.87 0.40 -8.02
N THR A 165 3.78 -0.53 -7.09
CA THR A 165 3.59 -1.96 -7.41
C THR A 165 2.14 -2.37 -7.14
N LEU A 166 1.51 -3.02 -8.10
CA LEU A 166 0.16 -3.59 -8.00
C LEU A 166 0.26 -5.11 -8.09
N ALA A 167 0.12 -5.79 -6.94
CA ALA A 167 0.28 -7.22 -6.80
C ALA A 167 -1.04 -7.92 -6.46
N SER A 168 -1.62 -8.66 -7.41
CA SER A 168 -2.87 -9.41 -7.22
C SER A 168 -2.92 -10.64 -8.11
N LYS A 169 -3.54 -11.72 -7.60
CA LYS A 169 -3.87 -12.91 -8.41
C LYS A 169 -5.33 -12.94 -8.87
N ASP A 170 -6.15 -11.97 -8.44
CA ASP A 170 -7.57 -11.88 -8.88
C ASP A 170 -7.71 -10.83 -9.99
N SER A 171 -7.74 -9.55 -9.64
CA SER A 171 -7.86 -8.48 -10.63
C SER A 171 -7.28 -7.15 -10.10
N VAL A 172 -6.85 -6.32 -11.03
CA VAL A 172 -6.48 -4.93 -10.80
C VAL A 172 -7.30 -4.07 -11.74
N GLU A 173 -8.15 -3.20 -11.20
CA GLU A 173 -9.07 -2.43 -12.04
C GLU A 173 -9.32 -1.02 -11.50
N GLY A 174 -9.94 -0.19 -12.32
CA GLY A 174 -10.46 1.12 -11.91
C GLY A 174 -10.24 2.22 -12.92
N ALA A 175 -10.96 3.32 -12.69
CA ALA A 175 -10.91 4.52 -13.51
C ALA A 175 -10.10 5.65 -12.83
N GLY A 176 -9.51 5.40 -11.67
CA GLY A 176 -8.65 6.36 -10.97
C GLY A 176 -7.36 6.62 -11.75
N VAL A 177 -6.77 7.79 -11.52
CA VAL A 177 -5.54 8.20 -12.19
C VAL A 177 -4.34 7.80 -11.34
N ILE A 178 -3.34 7.19 -11.96
CA ILE A 178 -2.05 6.89 -11.33
C ILE A 178 -1.03 7.89 -11.85
N THR A 179 -0.29 8.52 -10.93
CA THR A 179 0.87 9.35 -11.20
C THR A 179 2.06 8.76 -10.43
N ALA A 180 3.09 8.31 -11.15
CA ALA A 180 4.30 7.71 -10.58
C ALA A 180 5.40 7.69 -11.66
N ASP A 181 6.66 7.53 -11.28
CA ASP A 181 7.71 7.31 -12.28
C ASP A 181 7.56 5.92 -12.91
N ALA A 182 7.24 4.90 -12.12
CA ALA A 182 7.06 3.54 -12.62
C ALA A 182 5.82 2.87 -12.03
N VAL A 183 5.17 2.03 -12.83
CA VAL A 183 4.19 1.04 -12.37
C VAL A 183 4.73 -0.35 -12.65
N ASN A 184 4.83 -1.18 -11.61
CA ASN A 184 5.18 -2.58 -11.72
C ASN A 184 3.94 -3.45 -11.44
N LEU A 185 3.61 -4.35 -12.35
CA LEU A 185 2.50 -5.29 -12.25
C LEU A 185 3.03 -6.66 -11.79
N ASP A 186 2.59 -7.10 -10.62
CA ASP A 186 2.77 -8.50 -10.18
C ASP A 186 1.40 -9.21 -10.19
N ALA A 187 0.90 -9.43 -11.42
CA ALA A 187 -0.46 -9.83 -11.69
C ALA A 187 -0.54 -10.91 -12.79
N ALA A 188 0.41 -11.85 -12.79
CA ALA A 188 0.57 -12.86 -13.84
C ALA A 188 -0.73 -13.67 -14.12
N ASP A 189 -1.52 -13.93 -13.08
CA ASP A 189 -2.79 -14.65 -13.18
C ASP A 189 -4.01 -13.71 -13.24
N ALA A 190 -3.81 -12.39 -13.10
CA ALA A 190 -4.88 -11.42 -12.97
C ALA A 190 -5.12 -10.61 -14.25
N VAL A 191 -6.36 -10.21 -14.43
CA VAL A 191 -6.74 -9.22 -15.44
C VAL A 191 -6.48 -7.82 -14.87
N VAL A 192 -5.75 -7.01 -15.63
CA VAL A 192 -5.45 -5.62 -15.28
C VAL A 192 -6.21 -4.69 -16.22
N ARG A 193 -7.16 -3.90 -15.68
CA ARG A 193 -7.99 -2.93 -16.42
C ARG A 193 -7.98 -1.59 -15.74
N LEU A 194 -6.98 -0.80 -16.05
CA LEU A 194 -6.79 0.56 -15.55
C LEU A 194 -7.22 1.54 -16.63
N THR A 195 -8.49 1.99 -16.56
CA THR A 195 -9.15 2.78 -17.61
C THR A 195 -9.00 4.28 -17.44
N GLY A 196 -8.48 4.75 -16.32
CA GLY A 196 -8.06 6.15 -16.12
C GLY A 196 -6.93 6.53 -17.06
N THR A 197 -6.77 7.83 -17.31
CA THR A 197 -5.61 8.31 -18.08
C THR A 197 -4.47 8.57 -17.11
N HIS A 198 -3.49 7.68 -17.08
CA HIS A 198 -2.37 7.71 -16.14
C HIS A 198 -1.27 8.65 -16.60
N ALA A 199 -0.38 9.04 -15.69
CA ALA A 199 0.82 9.81 -15.96
C ALA A 199 2.02 9.08 -15.34
N ILE A 200 2.55 8.09 -16.07
CA ILE A 200 3.71 7.30 -15.66
C ILE A 200 4.76 7.29 -16.78
N GLN A 201 6.02 7.08 -16.43
CA GLN A 201 7.12 7.03 -17.39
C GLN A 201 7.47 5.58 -17.76
N LYS A 202 7.20 4.61 -16.89
CA LYS A 202 7.60 3.22 -17.10
C LYS A 202 6.52 2.24 -16.67
N LEU A 203 6.22 1.25 -17.50
CA LEU A 203 5.32 0.14 -17.22
C LEU A 203 6.04 -1.18 -17.36
N ASP A 204 6.06 -1.98 -16.29
CA ASP A 204 6.84 -3.20 -16.19
C ASP A 204 6.05 -4.32 -15.49
N GLY A 205 6.53 -5.57 -15.55
CA GLY A 205 6.01 -6.69 -14.76
C GLY A 205 5.21 -7.71 -15.53
N LYS A 206 4.13 -8.24 -14.93
CA LYS A 206 3.35 -9.36 -15.49
C LYS A 206 1.86 -9.15 -15.30
N ALA A 207 1.08 -9.49 -16.32
CA ALA A 207 -0.38 -9.54 -16.25
C ALA A 207 -0.94 -10.67 -17.15
N LYS A 208 -2.08 -11.25 -16.81
CA LYS A 208 -2.79 -12.17 -17.67
C LYS A 208 -3.38 -11.47 -18.90
N GLU A 209 -3.96 -10.32 -18.68
CA GLU A 209 -4.53 -9.40 -19.66
C GLU A 209 -4.27 -7.98 -19.18
N LEU A 210 -3.99 -7.05 -20.08
CA LEU A 210 -3.71 -5.66 -19.75
C LEU A 210 -4.52 -4.70 -20.63
N ALA A 211 -5.27 -3.79 -19.98
CA ALA A 211 -5.80 -2.58 -20.59
C ALA A 211 -5.30 -1.36 -19.80
N PHE A 212 -4.55 -0.50 -20.46
CA PHE A 212 -3.86 0.62 -19.84
C PHE A 212 -3.82 1.84 -20.75
N LYS A 213 -3.99 3.04 -20.19
CA LYS A 213 -3.95 4.29 -20.92
C LYS A 213 -3.04 5.29 -20.24
N ASN A 214 -2.11 5.88 -20.96
CA ASN A 214 -1.15 6.87 -20.46
C ASN A 214 -1.26 8.21 -21.18
N SER A 215 -0.88 9.29 -20.52
CA SER A 215 -0.88 10.65 -21.06
C SER A 215 0.50 11.30 -21.14
N ALA A 216 1.56 10.52 -20.98
CA ALA A 216 2.95 10.98 -21.08
C ALA A 216 3.74 9.94 -21.88
N ASP A 217 5.00 10.22 -22.17
CA ASP A 217 5.91 9.24 -22.75
C ASP A 217 5.94 7.99 -21.89
N LEU A 218 5.89 6.82 -22.51
CA LEU A 218 5.82 5.55 -21.82
C LEU A 218 6.85 4.55 -22.35
N VAL A 219 7.76 4.14 -21.49
CA VAL A 219 8.65 3.02 -21.73
C VAL A 219 7.96 1.74 -21.23
N VAL A 220 7.81 0.74 -22.10
CA VAL A 220 7.19 -0.54 -21.76
C VAL A 220 8.26 -1.61 -21.67
N GLY A 221 8.31 -2.33 -20.54
CA GLY A 221 9.23 -3.44 -20.38
C GLY A 221 10.65 -3.03 -19.99
N GLY A 222 10.83 -2.32 -18.90
CA GLY A 222 12.12 -1.88 -18.42
C GLY A 222 13.10 -2.99 -17.98
N GLU A 223 13.51 -3.00 -16.69
CA GLU A 223 14.55 -3.94 -16.21
C GLU A 223 14.10 -5.40 -16.16
N THR A 224 12.82 -5.64 -15.85
CA THR A 224 12.26 -6.99 -15.73
C THR A 224 11.42 -7.41 -16.95
N GLY A 225 11.15 -6.47 -17.85
CA GLY A 225 10.30 -6.68 -19.02
C GLY A 225 8.80 -6.72 -18.67
N LEU A 226 7.94 -6.48 -19.66
CA LEU A 226 6.50 -6.65 -19.54
C LEU A 226 6.07 -7.97 -20.17
N THR A 227 5.55 -8.89 -19.37
CA THR A 227 5.03 -10.18 -19.83
C THR A 227 3.53 -10.20 -19.75
N ILE A 228 2.83 -10.42 -20.86
CA ILE A 228 1.37 -10.53 -20.95
C ILE A 228 0.99 -11.95 -21.33
N GLY A 229 0.00 -12.49 -20.61
CA GLY A 229 -0.55 -13.81 -20.88
C GLY A 229 -1.48 -13.85 -22.10
N ALA A 230 -2.26 -14.92 -22.22
CA ALA A 230 -3.09 -15.19 -23.38
C ALA A 230 -4.24 -14.18 -23.63
N GLY A 231 -4.57 -13.34 -22.64
CA GLY A 231 -5.58 -12.28 -22.78
C GLY A 231 -5.13 -11.08 -23.62
N GLY A 232 -3.83 -10.96 -23.90
CA GLY A 232 -3.26 -9.87 -24.68
C GLY A 232 -3.16 -8.54 -23.96
N ALA A 233 -2.59 -7.53 -24.64
CA ALA A 233 -2.45 -6.18 -24.12
C ALA A 233 -3.11 -5.15 -25.04
N ASN A 234 -3.74 -4.14 -24.42
CA ASN A 234 -4.17 -2.91 -25.06
C ASN A 234 -3.56 -1.74 -24.30
N ILE A 235 -2.50 -1.15 -24.82
CA ILE A 235 -1.80 -0.01 -24.22
C ILE A 235 -2.00 1.18 -25.17
N ALA A 236 -2.59 2.25 -24.65
CA ALA A 236 -2.80 3.49 -25.39
C ALA A 236 -2.01 4.63 -24.76
N VAL A 237 -1.19 5.31 -25.55
CA VAL A 237 -0.53 6.57 -25.17
C VAL A 237 -1.26 7.70 -25.90
N THR A 238 -1.82 8.64 -25.13
CA THR A 238 -2.69 9.70 -25.68
C THR A 238 -1.96 11.02 -25.91
N ALA A 239 -0.82 11.20 -25.25
CA ALA A 239 0.09 12.33 -25.47
C ALA A 239 1.49 11.85 -25.12
N GLY A 240 2.43 11.88 -26.08
CA GLY A 240 3.78 11.34 -25.93
C GLY A 240 4.04 10.09 -26.78
N ASP A 241 5.20 9.52 -26.60
CA ASP A 241 5.69 8.38 -27.37
C ASP A 241 5.58 7.06 -26.57
N LEU A 242 5.35 5.98 -27.27
CA LEU A 242 5.43 4.61 -26.77
C LEU A 242 6.74 3.95 -27.26
N THR A 243 7.60 3.57 -26.35
CA THR A 243 8.90 2.94 -26.63
C THR A 243 9.11 1.65 -25.85
#